data_23d5f5556b82612c1ef38501ed1f93fa
#
_entry.id   23d5f5556b82612c1ef38501ed1f93fa
#
_cell.length_a   1.000
_cell.length_b   1.000
_cell.length_c   1.000
_cell.angle_alpha   90.00
_cell.angle_beta   90.00
_cell.angle_gamma   90.00
#
_symmetry.space_group_name_H-M   'P 1'
#
loop_
_entity.id
_entity.type
_entity.pdbx_description
1 polymer ?
#
loop_
_entity_poly.entity_id
_entity_poly.type
_entity_poly.pdbx_seq_one_letter_code
_entity_poly.pdbx_strand_id
1 'polypeptide(L)'
;LKGMKATRFDHCLLYGDDIDGTVDLLQNVLGFQLAEQVVDQEADLRVAAFLTVSMKAHDVAFVRHEEKGKFHHASFYLSTWEDVLRAADLISMHDIALDIGPTRHGLTHGQTIYFFDPSGNRNEVFAGGDYTYPDHPVVTWDAAQLGKAIFYHDRQLNDRFLGVVT
;
A
#
# COMPACT_ATOMS: atom_id res chain seq x y z
N LEU A 1 -17.90 -12.39 17.56
CA LEU A 1 -16.62 -12.50 16.83
C LEU A 1 -15.58 -11.66 17.55
N LYS A 2 -14.47 -12.27 17.96
CA LYS A 2 -13.38 -11.53 18.62
C LYS A 2 -12.34 -11.16 17.55
N GLY A 3 -12.24 -9.85 17.27
CA GLY A 3 -11.23 -9.25 16.41
C GLY A 3 -11.33 -9.58 14.91
N MET A 4 -10.50 -8.92 14.14
CA MET A 4 -10.45 -9.04 12.67
C MET A 4 -9.73 -10.30 12.19
N LYS A 5 -9.03 -11.01 13.08
CA LYS A 5 -8.24 -12.22 12.79
C LYS A 5 -7.07 -11.97 11.82
N ALA A 6 -6.39 -10.85 11.98
CA ALA A 6 -5.13 -10.64 11.26
C ALA A 6 -4.15 -11.76 11.57
N THR A 7 -3.51 -12.32 10.54
CA THR A 7 -2.65 -13.50 10.65
C THR A 7 -1.18 -13.15 10.75
N ARG A 8 -0.79 -11.99 10.20
CA ARG A 8 0.59 -11.49 10.23
C ARG A 8 0.63 -9.99 9.91
N PHE A 9 1.74 -9.35 10.25
CA PHE A 9 2.13 -8.11 9.59
C PHE A 9 2.36 -8.42 8.11
N ASP A 10 1.89 -7.54 7.22
CA ASP A 10 2.03 -7.79 5.79
C ASP A 10 3.05 -6.87 5.14
N HIS A 11 2.83 -5.58 5.19
CA HIS A 11 3.71 -4.59 4.59
C HIS A 11 3.62 -3.24 5.31
N CYS A 12 4.47 -2.32 4.92
CA CYS A 12 4.35 -0.91 5.28
C CYS A 12 4.58 -0.01 4.05
N LEU A 13 4.08 1.21 4.13
CA LEU A 13 4.37 2.26 3.16
C LEU A 13 5.02 3.43 3.85
N LEU A 14 6.10 3.91 3.26
CA LEU A 14 6.92 5.01 3.71
C LEU A 14 6.96 6.13 2.66
N TYR A 15 7.27 7.33 3.10
CA TYR A 15 7.51 8.47 2.23
C TYR A 15 8.99 8.81 2.14
N GLY A 16 9.42 9.31 1.00
CA GLY A 16 10.76 9.85 0.80
C GLY A 16 10.87 10.67 -0.46
N ASP A 17 11.90 11.51 -0.52
CA ASP A 17 12.19 12.37 -1.66
C ASP A 17 13.09 11.68 -2.70
N ASP A 18 13.88 10.69 -2.30
CA ASP A 18 14.78 9.92 -3.16
C ASP A 18 14.33 8.46 -3.28
N ILE A 19 13.31 8.23 -4.09
CA ILE A 19 12.77 6.88 -4.34
C ILE A 19 13.77 6.04 -5.14
N ASP A 20 14.48 6.64 -6.08
CA ASP A 20 15.42 5.91 -6.95
C ASP A 20 16.62 5.40 -6.15
N GLY A 21 17.23 6.23 -5.31
CA GLY A 21 18.28 5.80 -4.40
C GLY A 21 17.81 4.74 -3.40
N THR A 22 16.57 4.85 -2.92
CA THR A 22 15.98 3.83 -2.04
C THR A 22 15.78 2.50 -2.76
N VAL A 23 15.27 2.51 -3.98
CA VAL A 23 15.11 1.29 -4.81
C VAL A 23 16.45 0.65 -5.09
N ASP A 24 17.48 1.45 -5.46
CA ASP A 24 18.84 0.96 -5.70
C ASP A 24 19.43 0.27 -4.45
N LEU A 25 19.31 0.90 -3.28
CA LEU A 25 19.75 0.31 -2.01
C LEU A 25 19.04 -1.02 -1.74
N LEU A 26 17.73 -1.06 -1.87
CA LEU A 26 16.95 -2.26 -1.57
C LEU A 26 17.26 -3.40 -2.54
N GLN A 27 17.37 -3.12 -3.83
CA GLN A 27 17.67 -4.14 -4.83
C GLN A 27 19.12 -4.63 -4.74
N ASN A 28 20.09 -3.72 -4.73
CA ASN A 28 21.50 -4.07 -4.90
C ASN A 28 22.20 -4.44 -3.59
N VAL A 29 21.69 -3.99 -2.44
CA VAL A 29 22.31 -4.28 -1.14
C VAL A 29 21.48 -5.28 -0.33
N LEU A 30 20.15 -5.13 -0.31
CA LEU A 30 19.27 -5.96 0.51
C LEU A 30 18.60 -7.11 -0.28
N GLY A 31 18.75 -7.15 -1.61
CA GLY A 31 18.25 -8.24 -2.45
C GLY A 31 16.73 -8.25 -2.65
N PHE A 32 16.08 -7.09 -2.53
CA PHE A 32 14.68 -6.96 -2.89
C PHE A 32 14.47 -7.03 -4.40
N GLN A 33 13.27 -7.44 -4.79
CA GLN A 33 12.78 -7.35 -6.16
C GLN A 33 11.80 -6.18 -6.26
N LEU A 34 11.95 -5.32 -7.27
CA LEU A 34 10.95 -4.33 -7.63
C LEU A 34 9.80 -5.05 -8.35
N ALA A 35 8.64 -5.09 -7.73
CA ALA A 35 7.48 -5.77 -8.27
C ALA A 35 6.62 -4.83 -9.12
N GLU A 36 6.34 -3.64 -8.60
CA GLU A 36 5.48 -2.65 -9.22
C GLU A 36 6.03 -1.24 -9.01
N GLN A 37 5.68 -0.32 -9.90
CA GLN A 37 6.03 1.10 -9.77
C GLN A 37 4.99 2.00 -10.43
N VAL A 38 4.99 3.27 -10.02
CA VAL A 38 4.28 4.35 -10.71
C VAL A 38 5.30 5.35 -11.21
N VAL A 39 5.22 5.71 -12.49
CA VAL A 39 6.15 6.63 -13.14
C VAL A 39 5.37 7.77 -13.79
N ASP A 40 5.80 9.00 -13.55
CA ASP A 40 5.40 10.15 -14.34
C ASP A 40 6.19 10.10 -15.65
N GLN A 41 5.50 9.75 -16.74
CA GLN A 41 6.11 9.58 -18.06
C GLN A 41 6.60 10.90 -18.65
N GLU A 42 5.97 12.02 -18.31
CA GLU A 42 6.34 13.35 -18.83
C GLU A 42 7.59 13.89 -18.12
N ALA A 43 7.66 13.69 -16.80
CA ALA A 43 8.79 14.15 -16.00
C ALA A 43 9.92 13.13 -15.91
N ASP A 44 9.73 11.91 -16.43
CA ASP A 44 10.64 10.75 -16.24
C ASP A 44 10.99 10.55 -14.76
N LEU A 45 9.95 10.55 -13.92
CA LEU A 45 10.09 10.55 -12.46
C LEU A 45 9.32 9.38 -11.83
N ARG A 46 10.02 8.54 -11.06
CA ARG A 46 9.36 7.52 -10.26
C ARG A 46 8.62 8.16 -9.08
N VAL A 47 7.30 7.97 -9.04
CA VAL A 47 6.39 8.52 -8.02
C VAL A 47 6.18 7.54 -6.88
N ALA A 48 6.14 6.23 -7.19
CA ALA A 48 6.02 5.18 -6.18
C ALA A 48 6.73 3.91 -6.61
N ALA A 49 7.16 3.11 -5.63
CA ALA A 49 7.80 1.82 -5.84
C ALA A 49 7.31 0.81 -4.79
N PHE A 50 7.07 -0.43 -5.23
CA PHE A 50 6.60 -1.55 -4.43
C PHE A 50 7.60 -2.69 -4.56
N LEU A 51 8.25 -3.06 -3.44
CA LEU A 51 9.35 -4.03 -3.43
C LEU A 51 9.08 -5.20 -2.48
N THR A 52 9.58 -6.36 -2.84
CA THR A 52 9.42 -7.59 -2.06
C THR A 52 10.73 -8.38 -1.96
N VAL A 53 10.90 -9.09 -0.84
CA VAL A 53 11.90 -10.15 -0.64
C VAL A 53 11.25 -11.54 -0.62
N SER A 54 9.96 -11.59 -0.88
CA SER A 54 9.13 -12.79 -0.82
C SER A 54 8.37 -12.96 -2.13
N MET A 55 7.33 -13.79 -2.12
CA MET A 55 6.39 -13.91 -3.25
C MET A 55 5.14 -13.06 -3.09
N LYS A 56 5.10 -12.14 -2.14
CA LYS A 56 3.98 -11.21 -1.98
C LYS A 56 4.02 -10.12 -3.06
N ALA A 57 2.91 -9.42 -3.21
CA ALA A 57 2.85 -8.23 -4.06
C ALA A 57 3.90 -7.19 -3.65
N HIS A 58 4.08 -6.99 -2.35
CA HIS A 58 5.20 -6.20 -1.80
C HIS A 58 5.35 -6.46 -0.29
N ASP A 59 6.54 -6.19 0.24
CA ASP A 59 6.86 -6.15 1.67
C ASP A 59 6.98 -4.71 2.15
N VAL A 60 7.46 -3.82 1.29
CA VAL A 60 7.58 -2.39 1.54
C VAL A 60 7.25 -1.60 0.29
N ALA A 61 6.59 -0.46 0.47
CA ALA A 61 6.34 0.48 -0.60
C ALA A 61 6.83 1.88 -0.21
N PHE A 62 7.17 2.66 -1.23
CA PHE A 62 7.60 4.05 -1.09
C PHE A 62 6.79 4.94 -2.02
N VAL A 63 6.39 6.09 -1.52
CA VAL A 63 5.76 7.15 -2.31
C VAL A 63 6.60 8.42 -2.18
N ARG A 64 6.79 9.12 -3.30
CA ARG A 64 7.55 10.37 -3.33
C ARG A 64 6.83 11.45 -2.54
N HIS A 65 7.59 12.08 -1.64
CA HIS A 65 7.14 13.17 -0.80
C HIS A 65 8.32 14.07 -0.45
N GLU A 66 8.10 15.35 -0.30
CA GLU A 66 9.15 16.33 0.03
C GLU A 66 9.76 16.13 1.43
N GLU A 67 8.97 15.62 2.37
CA GLU A 67 9.44 15.28 3.70
C GLU A 67 10.01 13.85 3.75
N LYS A 68 11.20 13.72 4.34
CA LYS A 68 11.92 12.45 4.46
C LYS A 68 11.48 11.65 5.69
N GLY A 69 11.58 10.31 5.56
CA GLY A 69 11.47 9.41 6.70
C GLY A 69 10.09 9.40 7.36
N LYS A 70 9.06 9.69 6.59
CA LYS A 70 7.68 9.68 7.06
C LYS A 70 7.02 8.35 6.81
N PHE A 71 6.06 8.02 7.67
CA PHE A 71 5.30 6.78 7.66
C PHE A 71 3.88 7.03 7.20
N HIS A 72 3.37 6.20 6.31
CA HIS A 72 1.99 6.30 5.83
C HIS A 72 1.07 5.28 6.51
N HIS A 73 1.40 4.01 6.49
CA HIS A 73 0.62 2.97 7.16
C HIS A 73 1.39 1.69 7.44
N ALA A 74 0.87 0.93 8.42
CA ALA A 74 1.17 -0.47 8.65
C ALA A 74 0.00 -1.33 8.18
N SER A 75 0.28 -2.43 7.48
CA SER A 75 -0.74 -3.33 6.95
C SER A 75 -0.67 -4.71 7.61
N PHE A 76 -1.85 -5.27 7.91
CA PHE A 76 -2.02 -6.58 8.51
C PHE A 76 -2.84 -7.48 7.58
N TYR A 77 -2.35 -8.70 7.36
CA TYR A 77 -2.96 -9.63 6.41
C TYR A 77 -4.19 -10.33 6.97
N LEU A 78 -5.25 -10.28 6.17
CA LEU A 78 -6.45 -11.10 6.29
C LEU A 78 -6.48 -12.14 5.17
N SER A 79 -7.24 -13.22 5.35
CA SER A 79 -7.20 -14.33 4.40
C SER A 79 -8.06 -14.13 3.16
N THR A 80 -9.18 -13.41 3.29
CA THR A 80 -10.18 -13.30 2.21
C THR A 80 -10.79 -11.91 2.12
N TRP A 81 -11.45 -11.63 1.00
CA TRP A 81 -12.26 -10.42 0.83
C TRP A 81 -13.40 -10.34 1.87
N GLU A 82 -14.01 -11.46 2.18
CA GLU A 82 -15.05 -11.55 3.19
C GLU A 82 -14.53 -11.16 4.58
N ASP A 83 -13.28 -11.47 4.89
CA ASP A 83 -12.64 -11.03 6.13
C ASP A 83 -12.43 -9.50 6.15
N VAL A 84 -12.12 -8.87 5.01
CA VAL A 84 -12.03 -7.40 4.90
C VAL A 84 -13.40 -6.76 5.11
N LEU A 85 -14.47 -7.31 4.52
CA LEU A 85 -15.84 -6.83 4.74
C LEU A 85 -16.24 -6.98 6.21
N ARG A 86 -15.91 -8.11 6.84
CA ARG A 86 -16.14 -8.30 8.27
C ARG A 86 -15.31 -7.34 9.14
N ALA A 87 -14.10 -6.98 8.71
CA ALA A 87 -13.32 -5.95 9.39
C ALA A 87 -14.02 -4.59 9.35
N ALA A 88 -14.68 -4.24 8.24
CA ALA A 88 -15.49 -3.04 8.14
C ALA A 88 -16.65 -3.02 9.16
N ASP A 89 -17.33 -4.17 9.34
CA ASP A 89 -18.37 -4.30 10.37
C ASP A 89 -17.81 -4.07 11.78
N LEU A 90 -16.64 -4.63 12.08
CA LEU A 90 -15.98 -4.44 13.37
C LEU A 90 -15.52 -3.00 13.60
N ILE A 91 -15.01 -2.33 12.56
CA ILE A 91 -14.65 -0.91 12.62
C ILE A 91 -15.88 -0.08 12.99
N SER A 92 -17.02 -0.34 12.33
CA SER A 92 -18.28 0.34 12.63
C SER A 92 -18.81 0.02 14.03
N MET A 93 -18.78 -1.26 14.44
CA MET A 93 -19.27 -1.69 15.76
C MET A 93 -18.46 -1.13 16.95
N HIS A 94 -17.21 -0.80 16.72
CA HIS A 94 -16.30 -0.28 17.74
C HIS A 94 -16.02 1.21 17.60
N ASP A 95 -16.77 1.93 16.76
CA ASP A 95 -16.60 3.36 16.50
C ASP A 95 -15.16 3.77 16.16
N ILE A 96 -14.45 2.89 15.44
CA ILE A 96 -13.07 3.15 15.00
C ILE A 96 -13.10 4.16 13.84
N ALA A 97 -12.16 5.10 13.86
CA ALA A 97 -12.05 6.13 12.82
C ALA A 97 -11.66 5.51 11.47
N LEU A 98 -12.64 5.38 10.58
CA LEU A 98 -12.43 4.90 9.21
C LEU A 98 -11.77 5.99 8.36
N ASP A 99 -10.75 5.61 7.61
CA ASP A 99 -10.16 6.47 6.58
C ASP A 99 -10.78 6.18 5.22
N ILE A 100 -10.60 4.97 4.69
CA ILE A 100 -11.10 4.58 3.37
C ILE A 100 -11.36 3.08 3.28
N GLY A 101 -12.30 2.72 2.41
CA GLY A 101 -12.65 1.33 2.12
C GLY A 101 -13.90 0.84 2.84
N PRO A 102 -14.27 -0.44 2.65
CA PRO A 102 -13.56 -1.48 1.88
C PRO A 102 -13.44 -1.12 0.40
N THR A 103 -12.26 -1.33 -0.18
CA THR A 103 -11.99 -1.05 -1.59
C THR A 103 -10.93 -1.99 -2.16
N ARG A 104 -10.52 -1.77 -3.41
CA ARG A 104 -9.48 -2.55 -4.07
C ARG A 104 -8.47 -1.64 -4.74
N HIS A 105 -7.20 -2.02 -4.61
CA HIS A 105 -6.13 -1.41 -5.40
C HIS A 105 -6.12 -1.89 -6.84
N GLY A 106 -5.75 -1.04 -7.78
CA GLY A 106 -5.32 -1.44 -9.11
C GLY A 106 -3.89 -1.96 -9.07
N LEU A 107 -3.02 -1.27 -8.33
CA LEU A 107 -1.72 -1.77 -7.88
C LEU A 107 -1.93 -3.03 -7.04
N THR A 108 -1.08 -4.03 -7.20
CA THR A 108 -1.07 -5.24 -6.37
C THR A 108 -2.38 -6.07 -6.36
N HIS A 109 -3.48 -5.55 -6.89
CA HIS A 109 -4.83 -6.11 -6.82
C HIS A 109 -5.31 -6.48 -5.39
N GLY A 110 -4.72 -5.87 -4.38
CA GLY A 110 -5.09 -6.08 -2.99
C GLY A 110 -6.46 -5.51 -2.64
N GLN A 111 -7.12 -6.17 -1.70
CA GLN A 111 -8.40 -5.77 -1.13
C GLN A 111 -8.14 -5.19 0.25
N THR A 112 -8.66 -4.00 0.53
CA THR A 112 -8.17 -3.21 1.65
C THR A 112 -9.24 -2.39 2.35
N ILE A 113 -8.97 -2.05 3.60
CA ILE A 113 -9.64 -1.01 4.37
C ILE A 113 -8.61 -0.31 5.26
N TYR A 114 -8.65 1.01 5.30
CA TYR A 114 -7.77 1.85 6.11
C TYR A 114 -8.53 2.49 7.26
N PHE A 115 -7.90 2.53 8.43
CA PHE A 115 -8.47 3.11 9.63
C PHE A 115 -7.37 3.67 10.53
N PHE A 116 -7.75 4.54 11.47
CA PHE A 116 -6.82 5.13 12.42
C PHE A 116 -6.90 4.44 13.78
N ASP A 117 -5.74 4.23 14.40
CA ASP A 117 -5.68 3.83 15.80
C ASP A 117 -5.93 5.04 16.75
N PRO A 118 -6.07 4.82 18.05
CA PRO A 118 -6.30 5.92 19.00
C PRO A 118 -5.16 6.95 19.08
N SER A 119 -3.97 6.62 18.60
CA SER A 119 -2.81 7.52 18.52
C SER A 119 -2.74 8.30 17.20
N GLY A 120 -3.67 8.03 16.27
CA GLY A 120 -3.74 8.68 14.97
C GLY A 120 -2.89 8.03 13.88
N ASN A 121 -2.26 6.88 14.14
CA ASN A 121 -1.53 6.17 13.09
C ASN A 121 -2.50 5.48 12.13
N ARG A 122 -2.21 5.56 10.83
CA ARG A 122 -2.98 4.83 9.83
C ARG A 122 -2.59 3.35 9.84
N ASN A 123 -3.60 2.52 9.94
CA ASN A 123 -3.50 1.06 9.81
C ASN A 123 -4.29 0.60 8.60
N GLU A 124 -3.87 -0.52 8.04
CA GLU A 124 -4.56 -1.20 6.97
C GLU A 124 -4.84 -2.66 7.37
N VAL A 125 -5.96 -3.20 6.95
CA VAL A 125 -6.10 -4.64 6.80
C VAL A 125 -6.24 -4.97 5.31
N PHE A 126 -5.49 -5.97 4.88
CA PHE A 126 -5.23 -6.28 3.48
C PHE A 126 -5.46 -7.78 3.22
N ALA A 127 -6.13 -8.11 2.12
CA ALA A 127 -6.31 -9.49 1.67
C ALA A 127 -6.02 -9.60 0.17
N GLY A 128 -5.71 -10.81 -0.29
CA GLY A 128 -5.37 -11.05 -1.70
C GLY A 128 -3.99 -10.49 -2.05
N GLY A 129 -3.91 -9.81 -3.17
CA GLY A 129 -2.67 -9.33 -3.75
C GLY A 129 -2.08 -10.32 -4.75
N ASP A 130 -1.35 -9.78 -5.72
CA ASP A 130 -0.64 -10.58 -6.73
C ASP A 130 0.56 -11.31 -6.14
N TYR A 131 0.98 -12.37 -6.80
CA TYR A 131 2.23 -13.05 -6.50
C TYR A 131 3.35 -12.50 -7.38
N THR A 132 4.48 -12.21 -6.76
CA THR A 132 5.71 -11.78 -7.45
C THR A 132 6.71 -12.93 -7.47
N TYR A 133 7.07 -13.39 -8.65
CA TYR A 133 8.09 -14.44 -8.88
C TYR A 133 9.42 -13.79 -9.27
N PRO A 134 10.56 -14.47 -9.11
CA PRO A 134 11.88 -13.89 -9.43
C PRO A 134 12.06 -13.39 -10.85
N ASP A 135 11.32 -13.95 -11.80
CA ASP A 135 11.31 -13.59 -13.21
C ASP A 135 10.11 -12.74 -13.63
N HIS A 136 9.31 -12.28 -12.66
CA HIS A 136 8.15 -11.46 -12.92
C HIS A 136 8.59 -10.09 -13.46
N PRO A 137 8.05 -9.63 -14.59
CA PRO A 137 8.36 -8.29 -15.10
C PRO A 137 7.82 -7.21 -14.16
N VAL A 138 8.56 -6.10 -14.05
CA VAL A 138 8.08 -4.96 -13.27
C VAL A 138 6.82 -4.39 -13.92
N VAL A 139 5.74 -4.33 -13.15
CA VAL A 139 4.49 -3.69 -13.57
C VAL A 139 4.64 -2.18 -13.41
N THR A 140 4.41 -1.42 -14.48
CA THR A 140 4.55 0.04 -14.46
C THR A 140 3.22 0.71 -14.76
N TRP A 141 2.78 1.56 -13.85
CA TRP A 141 1.62 2.43 -13.99
C TRP A 141 2.08 3.84 -14.38
N ASP A 142 1.30 4.51 -15.21
CA ASP A 142 1.49 5.92 -15.48
C ASP A 142 0.90 6.76 -14.32
N ALA A 143 1.61 7.80 -13.88
CA ALA A 143 1.13 8.72 -12.84
C ALA A 143 -0.20 9.40 -13.21
N ALA A 144 -0.48 9.58 -14.50
CA ALA A 144 -1.78 10.07 -14.98
C ALA A 144 -2.95 9.13 -14.61
N GLN A 145 -2.65 7.86 -14.31
CA GLN A 145 -3.63 6.85 -13.86
C GLN A 145 -3.60 6.60 -12.36
N LEU A 146 -2.93 7.44 -11.57
CA LEU A 146 -2.68 7.22 -10.14
C LEU A 146 -3.97 6.97 -9.35
N GLY A 147 -5.04 7.69 -9.63
CA GLY A 147 -6.34 7.47 -8.99
C GLY A 147 -6.86 6.05 -9.18
N LYS A 148 -6.78 5.52 -10.40
CA LYS A 148 -7.16 4.13 -10.72
C LYS A 148 -6.17 3.12 -10.16
N ALA A 149 -4.88 3.43 -10.15
CA ALA A 149 -3.84 2.58 -9.61
C ALA A 149 -4.02 2.36 -8.10
N ILE A 150 -4.32 3.42 -7.36
CA ILE A 150 -4.51 3.33 -5.90
C ILE A 150 -5.92 2.82 -5.55
N PHE A 151 -6.99 3.40 -6.11
CA PHE A 151 -8.38 3.02 -5.83
C PHE A 151 -9.10 2.60 -7.11
N TYR A 152 -9.02 1.30 -7.41
CA TYR A 152 -9.42 0.75 -8.70
C TYR A 152 -10.89 1.00 -9.07
N HIS A 153 -11.77 0.96 -8.08
CA HIS A 153 -13.21 1.15 -8.28
C HIS A 153 -13.58 2.63 -8.31
N ASP A 154 -13.03 3.42 -7.39
CA ASP A 154 -13.37 4.84 -7.23
C ASP A 154 -12.66 5.72 -8.28
N ARG A 155 -11.48 5.31 -8.75
CA ARG A 155 -10.64 5.99 -9.74
C ARG A 155 -10.21 7.41 -9.33
N GLN A 156 -10.31 7.73 -8.05
CA GLN A 156 -9.99 9.05 -7.50
C GLN A 156 -9.17 8.89 -6.23
N LEU A 157 -8.22 9.77 -6.05
CA LEU A 157 -7.47 9.90 -4.82
C LEU A 157 -8.25 10.76 -3.83
N ASN A 158 -8.08 10.44 -2.56
CA ASN A 158 -8.56 11.22 -1.44
C ASN A 158 -7.39 12.03 -0.88
N ASP A 159 -7.54 13.35 -0.83
CA ASP A 159 -6.49 14.27 -0.33
C ASP A 159 -6.06 13.92 1.10
N ARG A 160 -7.00 13.50 1.95
CA ARG A 160 -6.67 13.04 3.30
C ARG A 160 -5.76 11.81 3.27
N PHE A 161 -5.99 10.88 2.36
CA PHE A 161 -5.18 9.68 2.21
C PHE A 161 -3.74 10.01 1.80
N LEU A 162 -3.56 11.00 0.93
CA LEU A 162 -2.24 11.46 0.51
C LEU A 162 -1.56 12.37 1.53
N GLY A 163 -2.35 13.12 2.30
CA GLY A 163 -1.86 14.18 3.18
C GLY A 163 -1.46 13.74 4.59
N VAL A 164 -1.68 12.47 4.96
CA VAL A 164 -1.27 11.98 6.29
C VAL A 164 0.18 11.53 6.24
N VAL A 165 1.00 12.30 6.94
CA VAL A 165 2.44 12.05 7.09
C VAL A 165 2.74 12.10 8.58
N THR A 166 3.12 10.98 9.18
CA THR A 166 3.41 10.87 10.61
C THR A 166 4.91 10.91 10.90
#